data_8ee811e8fecb7bea07f379a2ed66e0a2
#
_entry.id   8ee811e8fecb7bea07f379a2ed66e0a2
#
_cell.length_a   1.000
_cell.length_b   1.000
_cell.length_c   1.000
_cell.angle_alpha   90.00
_cell.angle_beta   90.00
_cell.angle_gamma   90.00
#
_symmetry.space_group_name_H-M   'P 1'
#
loop_
_entity.id
_entity.type
_entity.pdbx_description
1 polymer ?
#
loop_
_entity_poly.entity_id
_entity_poly.type
_entity_poly.pdbx_seq_one_letter_code
_entity_poly.pdbx_strand_id
1 'polypeptide(L)'
;MLLELNIKSICKKNGIEFDDFLADLDVENVHELTVYDLEAICEEYQLDLQALLFKPLFSQNSLDKKIKAIKMLLLDVDGVLTDGGMYFSENGDQMKRYHTHDGMALLELSKAKAIEIGIISSGFTSHMVQDRAQMLGIDKVYVGREPKLDILQKWCAELGIALQEVA
;
A
#
# COMPACT_ATOMS: atom_id res chain seq x y z
N MET A 1 24.23 -9.15 -11.81
CA MET A 1 23.65 -10.49 -11.65
C MET A 1 22.51 -10.44 -10.65
N LEU A 2 21.50 -11.34 -10.71
CA LEU A 2 20.33 -11.28 -9.83
C LEU A 2 20.71 -11.52 -8.35
N LEU A 3 21.58 -12.50 -8.10
CA LEU A 3 22.11 -12.78 -6.75
C LEU A 3 22.73 -11.53 -6.11
N GLU A 4 23.59 -10.82 -6.83
CA GLU A 4 24.22 -9.60 -6.33
C GLU A 4 23.19 -8.51 -6.00
N LEU A 5 22.17 -8.34 -6.84
CA LEU A 5 21.08 -7.40 -6.58
C LEU A 5 20.28 -7.78 -5.33
N ASN A 6 20.06 -9.07 -5.14
CA ASN A 6 19.35 -9.59 -3.97
C ASN A 6 20.18 -9.37 -2.70
N ILE A 7 21.47 -9.69 -2.72
CA ILE A 7 22.37 -9.48 -1.56
C ILE A 7 22.49 -7.99 -1.23
N LYS A 8 22.71 -7.11 -2.23
CA LYS A 8 22.70 -5.65 -2.02
C LYS A 8 21.40 -5.15 -1.40
N SER A 9 20.28 -5.77 -1.77
CA SER A 9 18.97 -5.41 -1.21
C SER A 9 18.79 -5.90 0.23
N ILE A 10 19.35 -7.08 0.57
CA ILE A 10 19.42 -7.59 1.94
C ILE A 10 20.24 -6.64 2.81
N CYS A 11 21.45 -6.30 2.37
CA CYS A 11 22.34 -5.38 3.07
C CYS A 11 21.66 -4.04 3.34
N LYS A 12 21.09 -3.43 2.31
CA LYS A 12 20.35 -2.16 2.43
C LYS A 12 19.20 -2.22 3.42
N LYS A 13 18.42 -3.32 3.43
CA LYS A 13 17.30 -3.51 4.34
C LYS A 13 17.75 -3.60 5.80
N ASN A 14 18.92 -4.17 6.04
CA ASN A 14 19.47 -4.40 7.38
C ASN A 14 20.48 -3.33 7.82
N GLY A 15 20.73 -2.30 7.00
CA GLY A 15 21.66 -1.21 7.32
C GLY A 15 23.12 -1.65 7.31
N ILE A 16 23.46 -2.66 6.51
CA ILE A 16 24.81 -3.20 6.36
C ILE A 16 25.40 -2.65 5.06
N GLU A 17 26.67 -2.21 5.08
CA GLU A 17 27.38 -1.85 3.85
C GLU A 17 27.72 -3.13 3.07
N PHE A 18 27.59 -3.08 1.74
CA PHE A 18 27.76 -4.27 0.91
C PHE A 18 29.18 -4.83 0.95
N ASP A 19 30.16 -3.95 1.00
CA ASP A 19 31.57 -4.34 1.06
C ASP A 19 31.92 -4.96 2.41
N ASP A 20 31.34 -4.47 3.51
CA ASP A 20 31.49 -5.07 4.84
C ASP A 20 30.86 -6.46 4.90
N PHE A 21 29.69 -6.62 4.27
CA PHE A 21 29.02 -7.92 4.17
C PHE A 21 29.86 -8.98 3.43
N LEU A 22 30.52 -8.60 2.34
CA LEU A 22 31.43 -9.50 1.62
C LEU A 22 32.68 -9.82 2.43
N ALA A 23 33.24 -8.82 3.13
CA ALA A 23 34.40 -9.01 4.00
C ALA A 23 34.10 -9.98 5.16
N ASP A 24 32.92 -9.93 5.76
CA ASP A 24 32.49 -10.85 6.82
C ASP A 24 32.42 -12.31 6.35
N LEU A 25 32.21 -12.52 5.04
CA LEU A 25 32.22 -13.84 4.41
C LEU A 25 33.58 -14.22 3.79
N ASP A 26 34.60 -13.38 3.96
CA ASP A 26 35.97 -13.56 3.43
C ASP A 26 35.99 -13.76 1.90
N VAL A 27 35.14 -12.99 1.17
CA VAL A 27 35.07 -13.00 -0.31
C VAL A 27 35.18 -11.59 -0.88
N GLU A 28 35.77 -11.47 -2.08
CA GLU A 28 35.88 -10.19 -2.78
C GLU A 28 34.60 -9.84 -3.58
N ASN A 29 33.86 -10.85 -4.01
CA ASN A 29 32.65 -10.66 -4.80
C ASN A 29 31.68 -11.84 -4.65
N VAL A 30 30.42 -11.64 -5.05
CA VAL A 30 29.35 -12.64 -4.89
C VAL A 30 29.54 -13.92 -5.71
N HIS A 31 30.47 -13.95 -6.69
CA HIS A 31 30.76 -15.16 -7.47
C HIS A 31 31.62 -16.16 -6.71
N GLU A 32 32.26 -15.72 -5.63
CA GLU A 32 33.10 -16.54 -4.76
C GLU A 32 32.30 -17.22 -3.65
N LEU A 33 31.05 -16.81 -3.45
CA LEU A 33 30.15 -17.41 -2.46
C LEU A 33 29.94 -18.89 -2.76
N THR A 34 30.19 -19.71 -1.75
CA THR A 34 29.93 -21.13 -1.80
C THR A 34 28.46 -21.45 -1.52
N VAL A 35 28.04 -22.67 -1.76
CA VAL A 35 26.67 -23.13 -1.38
C VAL A 35 26.43 -22.99 0.12
N TYR A 36 27.46 -23.21 0.95
CA TYR A 36 27.38 -23.07 2.40
C TYR A 36 27.15 -21.63 2.82
N ASP A 37 27.80 -20.67 2.17
CA ASP A 37 27.57 -19.24 2.43
C ASP A 37 26.16 -18.84 2.06
N LEU A 38 25.64 -19.34 0.93
CA LEU A 38 24.28 -19.07 0.49
C LEU A 38 23.24 -19.69 1.45
N GLU A 39 23.50 -20.89 1.98
CA GLU A 39 22.67 -21.51 3.01
C GLU A 39 22.69 -20.69 4.31
N ALA A 40 23.85 -20.26 4.78
CA ALA A 40 23.99 -19.42 5.95
C ALA A 40 23.25 -18.09 5.81
N ILE A 41 23.35 -17.43 4.65
CA ILE A 41 22.61 -16.21 4.31
C ILE A 41 21.08 -16.50 4.36
N CYS A 42 20.65 -17.62 3.79
CA CYS A 42 19.23 -18.00 3.80
C CYS A 42 18.70 -18.25 5.21
N GLU A 43 19.49 -18.90 6.07
CA GLU A 43 19.12 -19.14 7.47
C GLU A 43 19.04 -17.85 8.27
N GLU A 44 20.07 -16.99 8.17
CA GLU A 44 20.15 -15.73 8.91
C GLU A 44 19.01 -14.77 8.55
N TYR A 45 18.72 -14.64 7.25
CA TYR A 45 17.70 -13.70 6.77
C TYR A 45 16.34 -14.36 6.52
N GLN A 46 16.15 -15.63 6.90
CA GLN A 46 14.92 -16.40 6.73
C GLN A 46 14.41 -16.40 5.29
N LEU A 47 15.30 -16.70 4.34
CA LEU A 47 15.04 -16.70 2.92
C LEU A 47 15.01 -18.12 2.35
N ASP A 48 14.26 -18.29 1.27
CA ASP A 48 14.32 -19.48 0.45
C ASP A 48 15.49 -19.37 -0.56
N LEU A 49 16.30 -20.43 -0.66
CA LEU A 49 17.48 -20.42 -1.55
C LEU A 49 17.11 -20.24 -3.03
N GLN A 50 15.98 -20.83 -3.49
CA GLN A 50 15.53 -20.63 -4.85
C GLN A 50 15.09 -19.16 -5.08
N ALA A 51 14.47 -18.55 -4.07
CA ALA A 51 14.13 -17.14 -4.13
C ALA A 51 15.38 -16.27 -4.19
N LEU A 52 16.40 -16.55 -3.36
CA LEU A 52 17.66 -15.81 -3.36
C LEU A 52 18.36 -15.85 -4.74
N LEU A 53 18.38 -17.02 -5.39
CA LEU A 53 19.08 -17.22 -6.65
C LEU A 53 18.28 -16.79 -7.89
N PHE A 54 16.98 -17.02 -7.93
CA PHE A 54 16.18 -16.98 -9.17
C PHE A 54 15.00 -16.02 -9.16
N LYS A 55 14.69 -15.38 -8.02
CA LYS A 55 13.62 -14.39 -7.93
C LYS A 55 14.15 -13.06 -7.41
N PRO A 56 13.67 -11.92 -7.90
CA PRO A 56 14.01 -10.65 -7.27
C PRO A 56 13.36 -10.61 -5.89
N LEU A 57 14.18 -10.73 -4.83
CA LEU A 57 13.70 -10.77 -3.44
C LEU A 57 13.00 -9.48 -3.03
N PHE A 58 13.45 -8.37 -3.59
CA PHE A 58 12.91 -7.06 -3.30
C PHE A 58 12.71 -6.32 -4.62
N SER A 59 11.55 -6.49 -5.23
CA SER A 59 11.15 -5.66 -6.38
C SER A 59 10.74 -4.25 -5.94
N GLN A 60 11.42 -3.72 -4.90
CA GLN A 60 11.14 -2.42 -4.29
C GLN A 60 11.17 -1.27 -5.31
N ASN A 61 12.08 -1.32 -6.29
CA ASN A 61 12.21 -0.20 -7.24
C ASN A 61 10.98 0.01 -8.13
N SER A 62 10.22 -1.03 -8.46
CA SER A 62 9.00 -0.86 -9.27
C SER A 62 7.79 -0.51 -8.40
N LEU A 63 7.65 -1.13 -7.22
CA LEU A 63 6.57 -0.86 -6.29
C LEU A 63 6.73 0.51 -5.64
N ASP A 64 7.94 0.84 -5.15
CA ASP A 64 8.25 2.15 -4.57
C ASP A 64 8.03 3.29 -5.57
N LYS A 65 8.40 3.08 -6.85
CA LYS A 65 8.11 4.06 -7.92
C LYS A 65 6.61 4.22 -8.13
N LYS A 66 5.86 3.12 -8.14
CA LYS A 66 4.40 3.16 -8.26
C LYS A 66 3.76 3.86 -7.07
N ILE A 67 4.14 3.50 -5.84
CA ILE A 67 3.63 4.13 -4.62
C ILE A 67 3.93 5.63 -4.61
N LYS A 68 5.16 6.02 -4.96
CA LYS A 68 5.55 7.45 -5.04
C LYS A 68 4.83 8.22 -6.15
N ALA A 69 4.34 7.54 -7.16
CA ALA A 69 3.56 8.15 -8.24
C ALA A 69 2.09 8.34 -7.87
N ILE A 70 1.59 7.70 -6.80
CA ILE A 70 0.20 7.83 -6.36
C ILE A 70 -0.05 9.25 -5.85
N LYS A 71 -1.06 9.88 -6.43
CA LYS A 71 -1.53 11.22 -6.05
C LYS A 71 -2.91 11.19 -5.41
N MET A 72 -3.65 10.09 -5.60
CA MET A 72 -4.99 9.93 -5.03
C MET A 72 -5.18 8.52 -4.49
N LEU A 73 -5.73 8.42 -3.28
CA LEU A 73 -6.23 7.19 -2.67
C LEU A 73 -7.75 7.19 -2.75
N LEU A 74 -8.31 6.23 -3.49
CA LEU A 74 -9.75 6.06 -3.63
C LEU A 74 -10.23 4.88 -2.80
N LEU A 75 -11.21 5.11 -1.93
CA LEU A 75 -11.71 4.13 -0.98
C LEU A 75 -13.18 3.82 -1.24
N ASP A 76 -13.53 2.54 -1.26
CA ASP A 76 -14.90 2.10 -1.08
C ASP A 76 -15.27 2.08 0.41
N VAL A 77 -16.54 1.97 0.72
CA VAL A 77 -17.02 1.93 2.11
C VAL A 77 -17.22 0.50 2.58
N ASP A 78 -18.11 -0.23 1.93
CA ASP A 78 -18.55 -1.54 2.41
C ASP A 78 -17.51 -2.63 2.09
N GLY A 79 -16.92 -3.19 3.14
CA GLY A 79 -15.84 -4.17 3.03
C GLY A 79 -14.42 -3.59 2.85
N VAL A 80 -14.27 -2.25 2.80
CA VAL A 80 -12.98 -1.55 2.73
C VAL A 80 -12.79 -0.68 3.97
N LEU A 81 -13.64 0.34 4.16
CA LEU A 81 -13.63 1.17 5.38
C LEU A 81 -14.41 0.54 6.54
N THR A 82 -15.25 -0.45 6.23
CA THR A 82 -16.04 -1.22 7.19
C THR A 82 -15.73 -2.70 7.05
N ASP A 83 -16.22 -3.50 7.98
CA ASP A 83 -16.15 -4.97 7.94
C ASP A 83 -17.11 -5.62 6.91
N GLY A 84 -17.85 -4.82 6.13
CA GLY A 84 -18.82 -5.29 5.15
C GLY A 84 -20.14 -5.78 5.76
N GLY A 85 -20.26 -5.84 7.08
CA GLY A 85 -21.49 -6.19 7.76
C GLY A 85 -22.57 -5.10 7.59
N MET A 86 -23.79 -5.52 7.32
CA MET A 86 -24.95 -4.63 7.22
C MET A 86 -25.86 -4.86 8.42
N TYR A 87 -26.08 -3.83 9.22
CA TYR A 87 -26.93 -3.86 10.39
C TYR A 87 -28.15 -2.97 10.13
N PHE A 88 -29.33 -3.52 10.34
CA PHE A 88 -30.60 -2.81 10.18
C PHE A 88 -31.41 -2.90 11.48
N SER A 89 -32.01 -1.79 11.90
CA SER A 89 -33.04 -1.80 12.92
C SER A 89 -34.44 -2.10 12.32
N GLU A 90 -35.41 -2.42 13.15
CA GLU A 90 -36.79 -2.58 12.72
C GLU A 90 -37.40 -1.28 12.14
N ASN A 91 -36.81 -0.12 12.50
CA ASN A 91 -37.19 1.19 11.99
C ASN A 91 -36.52 1.54 10.67
N GLY A 92 -35.67 0.64 10.12
CA GLY A 92 -34.96 0.86 8.87
C GLY A 92 -33.65 1.64 9.03
N ASP A 93 -33.18 1.94 10.26
CA ASP A 93 -31.91 2.57 10.47
C ASP A 93 -30.79 1.60 10.10
N GLN A 94 -29.73 2.14 9.53
CA GLN A 94 -28.52 1.40 9.20
C GLN A 94 -27.40 1.80 10.15
N MET A 95 -26.53 0.83 10.49
CA MET A 95 -25.30 1.09 11.23
C MET A 95 -24.12 0.50 10.47
N LYS A 96 -22.98 1.19 10.53
CA LYS A 96 -21.72 0.75 9.93
C LYS A 96 -20.61 0.75 10.99
N ARG A 97 -19.83 -0.31 11.01
CA ARG A 97 -18.67 -0.43 11.90
C ARG A 97 -17.38 -0.08 11.17
N TYR A 98 -16.84 1.09 11.48
CA TYR A 98 -15.56 1.55 10.96
C TYR A 98 -14.39 1.12 11.86
N HIS A 99 -13.23 0.89 11.26
CA HIS A 99 -12.03 0.56 12.02
C HIS A 99 -11.34 1.83 12.53
N THR A 100 -10.97 1.83 13.82
CA THR A 100 -10.40 3.02 14.47
C THR A 100 -9.00 3.35 13.95
N HIS A 101 -8.15 2.34 13.79
CA HIS A 101 -6.77 2.55 13.30
C HIS A 101 -6.75 3.08 11.88
N ASP A 102 -7.59 2.55 10.98
CA ASP A 102 -7.72 3.08 9.62
C ASP A 102 -8.16 4.54 9.63
N GLY A 103 -9.13 4.87 10.50
CA GLY A 103 -9.58 6.24 10.67
C GLY A 103 -8.46 7.18 11.13
N MET A 104 -7.59 6.75 12.05
CA MET A 104 -6.44 7.57 12.49
C MET A 104 -5.44 7.77 11.35
N ALA A 105 -5.09 6.71 10.61
CA ALA A 105 -4.19 6.81 9.48
C ALA A 105 -4.71 7.75 8.37
N LEU A 106 -6.01 7.63 8.03
CA LEU A 106 -6.66 8.49 7.05
C LEU A 106 -6.71 9.96 7.49
N LEU A 107 -6.97 10.21 8.78
CA LEU A 107 -6.95 11.56 9.35
C LEU A 107 -5.55 12.19 9.27
N GLU A 108 -4.50 11.43 9.54
CA GLU A 108 -3.11 11.90 9.42
C GLU A 108 -2.74 12.18 7.97
N LEU A 109 -3.08 11.29 7.04
CA LEU A 109 -2.86 11.49 5.60
C LEU A 109 -3.61 12.72 5.07
N SER A 110 -4.87 12.90 5.47
CA SER A 110 -5.67 14.07 5.09
C SER A 110 -5.07 15.37 5.61
N LYS A 111 -4.60 15.40 6.86
CA LYS A 111 -3.92 16.58 7.45
C LYS A 111 -2.59 16.89 6.75
N ALA A 112 -1.84 15.86 6.39
CA ALA A 112 -0.55 16.01 5.71
C ALA A 112 -0.69 16.56 4.29
N LYS A 113 -1.87 16.43 3.65
CA LYS A 113 -2.15 16.82 2.26
C LYS A 113 -1.12 16.28 1.26
N ALA A 114 -0.55 15.10 1.57
CA ALA A 114 0.46 14.49 0.73
C ALA A 114 -0.14 13.84 -0.53
N ILE A 115 -1.37 13.35 -0.41
CA ILE A 115 -2.17 12.76 -1.49
C ILE A 115 -3.62 13.18 -1.32
N GLU A 116 -4.38 13.22 -2.41
CA GLU A 116 -5.83 13.37 -2.35
C GLU A 116 -6.48 12.09 -1.85
N ILE A 117 -7.56 12.21 -1.08
CA ILE A 117 -8.33 11.05 -0.61
C ILE A 117 -9.78 11.22 -1.07
N GLY A 118 -10.32 10.19 -1.70
CA GLY A 118 -11.70 10.14 -2.13
C GLY A 118 -12.44 8.92 -1.60
N ILE A 119 -13.72 9.05 -1.31
CA ILE A 119 -14.60 7.96 -0.90
C ILE A 119 -15.72 7.83 -1.92
N ILE A 120 -15.89 6.64 -2.51
CA ILE A 120 -16.99 6.34 -3.44
C ILE A 120 -17.74 5.12 -2.93
N SER A 121 -19.04 5.29 -2.66
CA SER A 121 -19.93 4.22 -2.23
C SER A 121 -21.17 4.12 -3.11
N SER A 122 -21.61 2.89 -3.35
CA SER A 122 -22.91 2.58 -4.01
C SER A 122 -24.08 2.48 -3.02
N GLY A 123 -23.89 2.90 -1.78
CA GLY A 123 -24.86 2.82 -0.70
C GLY A 123 -26.10 3.71 -0.92
N PHE A 124 -27.13 3.46 -0.12
CA PHE A 124 -28.38 4.22 -0.17
C PHE A 124 -28.42 5.41 0.80
N THR A 125 -27.66 5.36 1.87
CA THR A 125 -27.63 6.38 2.93
C THR A 125 -26.33 7.18 2.84
N SER A 126 -26.46 8.44 2.42
CA SER A 126 -25.29 9.31 2.24
C SER A 126 -24.75 9.87 3.56
N HIS A 127 -25.63 10.18 4.54
CA HIS A 127 -25.26 10.90 5.76
C HIS A 127 -24.12 10.21 6.55
N MET A 128 -24.25 8.92 6.86
CA MET A 128 -23.19 8.22 7.64
C MET A 128 -21.82 8.25 6.99
N VAL A 129 -21.78 8.15 5.66
CA VAL A 129 -20.52 8.18 4.91
C VAL A 129 -19.97 9.61 4.86
N GLN A 130 -20.82 10.59 4.64
CA GLN A 130 -20.45 12.01 4.62
C GLN A 130 -19.97 12.47 5.98
N ASP A 131 -20.69 12.15 7.07
CA ASP A 131 -20.30 12.49 8.44
C ASP A 131 -18.91 11.86 8.77
N ARG A 132 -18.73 10.59 8.41
CA ARG A 132 -17.43 9.92 8.62
C ARG A 132 -16.31 10.57 7.83
N ALA A 133 -16.54 10.90 6.59
CA ALA A 133 -15.55 11.59 5.74
C ALA A 133 -15.20 12.98 6.30
N GLN A 134 -16.19 13.72 6.74
CA GLN A 134 -15.99 15.03 7.38
C GLN A 134 -15.13 14.91 8.64
N MET A 135 -15.40 13.92 9.50
CA MET A 135 -14.57 13.64 10.68
C MET A 135 -13.11 13.32 10.33
N LEU A 136 -12.87 12.76 9.16
CA LEU A 136 -11.54 12.41 8.66
C LEU A 136 -10.89 13.53 7.82
N GLY A 137 -11.58 14.64 7.60
CA GLY A 137 -11.11 15.74 6.76
C GLY A 137 -11.02 15.38 5.28
N ILE A 138 -11.91 14.50 4.80
CA ILE A 138 -11.98 14.05 3.40
C ILE A 138 -13.14 14.78 2.71
N ASP A 139 -12.83 15.62 1.73
CA ASP A 139 -13.80 16.44 1.02
C ASP A 139 -14.42 15.75 -0.20
N LYS A 140 -13.68 14.85 -0.87
CA LYS A 140 -14.17 14.14 -2.04
C LYS A 140 -14.95 12.89 -1.64
N VAL A 141 -16.28 13.03 -1.59
CA VAL A 141 -17.20 11.96 -1.20
C VAL A 141 -18.31 11.85 -2.19
N TYR A 142 -18.55 10.64 -2.68
CA TYR A 142 -19.70 10.31 -3.50
C TYR A 142 -20.43 9.09 -2.93
N VAL A 143 -21.72 9.22 -2.76
CA VAL A 143 -22.64 8.12 -2.40
C VAL A 143 -23.78 8.13 -3.38
N GLY A 144 -23.90 7.10 -4.21
CA GLY A 144 -24.95 7.08 -5.25
C GLY A 144 -24.84 5.89 -6.19
N ARG A 145 -25.61 5.96 -7.28
CA ARG A 145 -25.78 4.87 -8.23
C ARG A 145 -25.03 5.04 -9.54
N GLU A 146 -24.39 6.18 -9.76
CA GLU A 146 -23.57 6.36 -10.95
C GLU A 146 -22.39 5.37 -10.95
N PRO A 147 -21.89 4.94 -12.11
CA PRO A 147 -20.71 4.10 -12.19
C PRO A 147 -19.53 4.76 -11.46
N LYS A 148 -18.88 4.02 -10.57
CA LYS A 148 -17.76 4.52 -9.78
C LYS A 148 -16.62 5.08 -10.67
N LEU A 149 -16.41 4.45 -11.82
CA LEU A 149 -15.38 4.88 -12.77
C LEU A 149 -15.67 6.27 -13.35
N ASP A 150 -16.93 6.59 -13.62
CA ASP A 150 -17.32 7.90 -14.17
C ASP A 150 -17.07 9.02 -13.15
N ILE A 151 -17.38 8.75 -11.88
CA ILE A 151 -17.09 9.66 -10.76
C ILE A 151 -15.58 9.85 -10.61
N LEU A 152 -14.81 8.76 -10.63
CA LEU A 152 -13.35 8.82 -10.56
C LEU A 152 -12.77 9.64 -11.71
N GLN A 153 -13.21 9.43 -12.95
CA GLN A 153 -12.75 10.18 -14.12
C GLN A 153 -13.04 11.67 -13.99
N LYS A 154 -14.21 12.05 -13.48
CA LYS A 154 -14.54 13.46 -13.20
C LYS A 154 -13.55 14.05 -12.19
N TRP A 155 -13.30 13.37 -11.08
CA TRP A 155 -12.35 13.83 -10.06
C TRP A 155 -10.90 13.90 -10.58
N CYS A 156 -10.49 12.93 -11.36
CA CYS A 156 -9.17 12.95 -12.00
C CYS A 156 -9.01 14.17 -12.93
N ALA A 157 -10.04 14.47 -13.73
CA ALA A 157 -10.04 15.65 -14.61
C ALA A 157 -9.99 16.97 -13.84
N GLU A 158 -10.77 17.08 -12.74
CA GLU A 158 -10.77 18.26 -11.87
C GLU A 158 -9.40 18.51 -11.20
N LEU A 159 -8.72 17.42 -10.78
CA LEU A 159 -7.46 17.47 -10.05
C LEU A 159 -6.22 17.46 -10.96
N GLY A 160 -6.39 17.21 -12.26
CA GLY A 160 -5.27 17.02 -13.18
C GLY A 160 -4.44 15.76 -12.87
N ILE A 161 -5.08 14.70 -12.40
CA ILE A 161 -4.48 13.41 -12.01
C ILE A 161 -4.79 12.37 -13.08
N ALA A 162 -3.80 11.58 -13.49
CA ALA A 162 -4.01 10.47 -14.39
C ALA A 162 -4.53 9.23 -13.62
N LEU A 163 -5.33 8.36 -14.28
CA LEU A 163 -5.86 7.15 -13.65
C LEU A 163 -4.75 6.22 -13.09
N GLN A 164 -3.56 6.23 -13.69
CA GLN A 164 -2.40 5.46 -13.22
C GLN A 164 -1.78 5.99 -11.92
N GLU A 165 -2.16 7.22 -11.51
CA GLU A 165 -1.72 7.87 -10.27
C GLU A 165 -2.77 7.70 -9.13
N VAL A 166 -3.78 6.85 -9.35
CA VAL A 166 -4.81 6.50 -8.35
C VAL A 166 -4.59 5.08 -7.83
N ALA A 167 -4.68 4.92 -6.53
CA ALA A 167 -4.67 3.62 -5.84
C ALA A 167 -6.04 3.36 -5.22
#